data_5d9dcae4c674eed8fed83e7c2a73ac18
#
_entry.id   5d9dcae4c674eed8fed83e7c2a73ac18
#
_cell.length_a   1.000
_cell.length_b   1.000
_cell.length_c   1.000
_cell.angle_alpha   90.00
_cell.angle_beta   90.00
_cell.angle_gamma   90.00
#
_symmetry.space_group_name_H-M   'P 1'
#
loop_
_entity.id
_entity.type
_entity.pdbx_description
1 polymer ?
#
loop_
_entity_poly.entity_id
_entity_poly.type
_entity_poly.pdbx_seq_one_letter_code
_entity_poly.pdbx_strand_id
1 'polypeptide(L)'
;MRIKVLLMAALLVTVGNTNVFSQGMEEKKTVIPQEVVRNVRKAAELLKTQGKKGLEILRDPQYELNTGDAYIFIIDVEESLVVSNPRFPERNGGNIREHLDWAGKHYGIELCDVAMRGGGWIEFVWPKPGTTEGVRKISYIYPVPGLRYTVCAGIYDDTMSLDELNRMSGVSVESPKVAVLFEVKPKT
;
A
#
# COMPACT_ATOMS: atom_id res chain seq x y z
N MET A 1 65.92 15.91 63.84
CA MET A 1 65.56 14.79 62.91
C MET A 1 64.13 14.95 62.53
N ARG A 2 63.86 15.49 61.34
CA ARG A 2 62.51 15.89 60.86
C ARG A 2 62.00 14.77 59.95
N ILE A 3 60.95 14.07 60.37
CA ILE A 3 60.26 13.04 59.62
C ILE A 3 59.23 13.75 58.73
N LYS A 4 59.43 13.64 57.40
CA LYS A 4 58.45 14.11 56.41
C LYS A 4 57.41 12.98 56.22
N VAL A 5 56.18 13.29 56.57
CA VAL A 5 55.01 12.41 56.28
C VAL A 5 54.56 12.76 54.83
N LEU A 6 54.63 11.78 53.95
CA LEU A 6 54.15 11.86 52.56
C LEU A 6 52.67 11.49 52.56
N LEU A 7 51.76 12.44 52.34
CA LEU A 7 50.36 12.18 52.08
C LEU A 7 50.20 11.72 50.62
N MET A 8 49.77 10.45 50.45
CA MET A 8 49.40 9.90 49.17
C MET A 8 47.91 10.12 48.97
N ALA A 9 47.52 11.05 48.07
CA ALA A 9 46.11 11.29 47.70
C ALA A 9 45.68 10.16 46.71
N ALA A 10 44.78 9.32 47.18
CA ALA A 10 44.13 8.34 46.31
C ALA A 10 43.03 9.04 45.47
N LEU A 11 43.23 9.10 44.16
CA LEU A 11 42.27 9.60 43.19
C LEU A 11 41.25 8.49 42.89
N LEU A 12 40.05 8.58 43.47
CA LEU A 12 38.93 7.68 43.14
C LEU A 12 38.34 8.13 41.79
N VAL A 13 38.65 7.37 40.74
CA VAL A 13 38.00 7.47 39.45
C VAL A 13 36.69 6.73 39.54
N THR A 14 35.55 7.44 39.69
CA THR A 14 34.24 6.89 39.53
C THR A 14 33.93 6.71 38.03
N VAL A 15 34.01 5.48 37.54
CA VAL A 15 33.55 5.12 36.21
C VAL A 15 32.02 5.17 36.25
N GLY A 16 31.47 6.29 35.80
CA GLY A 16 30.05 6.43 35.58
C GLY A 16 29.61 5.50 34.44
N ASN A 17 28.84 4.46 34.79
CA ASN A 17 28.14 3.61 33.83
C ASN A 17 27.04 4.45 33.17
N THR A 18 27.34 5.11 32.06
CA THR A 18 26.32 5.70 31.19
C THR A 18 25.70 4.54 30.40
N ASN A 19 24.65 3.94 30.92
CA ASN A 19 23.73 3.15 30.10
C ASN A 19 23.11 4.10 29.08
N VAL A 20 23.74 4.23 27.91
CA VAL A 20 23.10 4.80 26.73
C VAL A 20 21.99 3.82 26.36
N PHE A 21 20.78 4.15 26.76
CA PHE A 21 19.57 3.57 26.21
C PHE A 21 19.56 3.92 24.73
N SER A 22 20.14 3.03 23.91
CA SER A 22 19.90 3.01 22.47
C SER A 22 18.44 2.66 22.30
N GLN A 23 17.57 3.69 22.28
CA GLN A 23 16.24 3.55 21.70
C GLN A 23 16.49 3.15 20.25
N GLY A 24 16.30 1.85 19.97
CA GLY A 24 16.27 1.33 18.62
C GLY A 24 15.19 2.11 17.86
N MET A 25 15.61 3.10 17.09
CA MET A 25 14.79 3.62 16.00
C MET A 25 14.64 2.41 15.06
N GLU A 26 13.48 1.73 15.13
CA GLU A 26 13.07 0.82 14.06
C GLU A 26 13.11 1.64 12.78
N GLU A 27 14.11 1.38 11.98
CA GLU A 27 14.25 1.98 10.66
C GLU A 27 12.99 1.57 9.88
N LYS A 28 12.07 2.51 9.69
CA LYS A 28 10.80 2.25 8.98
C LYS A 28 11.19 1.80 7.56
N LYS A 29 11.13 0.49 7.32
CA LYS A 29 11.50 -0.12 6.06
C LYS A 29 10.70 0.55 4.94
N THR A 30 11.37 1.30 4.09
CA THR A 30 10.76 1.92 2.91
C THR A 30 10.32 0.81 1.95
N VAL A 31 9.01 0.72 1.69
CA VAL A 31 8.46 -0.25 0.75
C VAL A 31 8.77 0.23 -0.67
N ILE A 32 9.39 -0.62 -1.46
CA ILE A 32 9.73 -0.32 -2.86
C ILE A 32 8.63 -0.84 -3.82
N PRO A 33 8.47 -0.25 -5.02
CA PRO A 33 7.43 -0.61 -5.97
C PRO A 33 7.40 -2.11 -6.34
N GLN A 34 8.56 -2.73 -6.48
CA GLN A 34 8.67 -4.17 -6.78
C GLN A 34 8.08 -5.04 -5.66
N GLU A 35 8.20 -4.60 -4.41
CA GLU A 35 7.61 -5.27 -3.26
C GLU A 35 6.07 -5.14 -3.27
N VAL A 36 5.54 -3.97 -3.64
CA VAL A 36 4.10 -3.75 -3.83
C VAL A 36 3.55 -4.70 -4.88
N VAL A 37 4.16 -4.76 -6.06
CA VAL A 37 3.74 -5.66 -7.16
C VAL A 37 3.76 -7.12 -6.71
N ARG A 38 4.83 -7.55 -6.03
CA ARG A 38 4.95 -8.91 -5.50
C ARG A 38 3.84 -9.24 -4.49
N ASN A 39 3.56 -8.33 -3.56
CA ASN A 39 2.57 -8.52 -2.51
C ASN A 39 1.14 -8.56 -3.09
N VAL A 40 0.84 -7.69 -4.05
CA VAL A 40 -0.46 -7.69 -4.77
C VAL A 40 -0.66 -9.00 -5.51
N ARG A 41 0.35 -9.50 -6.23
CA ARG A 41 0.26 -10.79 -6.93
C ARG A 41 0.12 -11.97 -5.97
N LYS A 42 0.81 -11.95 -4.82
CA LYS A 42 0.66 -12.95 -3.75
C LYS A 42 -0.76 -12.96 -3.19
N ALA A 43 -1.34 -11.78 -2.92
CA ALA A 43 -2.71 -11.66 -2.46
C ALA A 43 -3.74 -12.12 -3.52
N ALA A 44 -3.51 -11.82 -4.79
CA ALA A 44 -4.34 -12.28 -5.89
C ALA A 44 -4.32 -13.81 -6.02
N GLU A 45 -3.15 -14.44 -5.89
CA GLU A 45 -3.04 -15.90 -5.91
C GLU A 45 -3.73 -16.55 -4.69
N LEU A 46 -3.66 -15.90 -3.52
CA LEU A 46 -4.39 -16.35 -2.33
C LEU A 46 -5.92 -16.33 -2.56
N LEU A 47 -6.45 -15.26 -3.18
CA LEU A 47 -7.86 -15.19 -3.55
C LEU A 47 -8.24 -16.26 -4.56
N LYS A 48 -7.41 -16.46 -5.58
CA LYS A 48 -7.66 -17.45 -6.64
C LYS A 48 -7.69 -18.89 -6.12
N THR A 49 -6.78 -19.22 -5.20
CA THR A 49 -6.63 -20.58 -4.69
C THR A 49 -7.54 -20.90 -3.52
N GLN A 50 -7.84 -19.92 -2.66
CA GLN A 50 -8.59 -20.12 -1.42
C GLN A 50 -9.97 -19.43 -1.40
N GLY A 51 -10.31 -18.66 -2.41
CA GLY A 51 -11.61 -18.01 -2.52
C GLY A 51 -12.02 -17.22 -1.28
N LYS A 52 -13.15 -17.56 -0.67
CA LYS A 52 -13.68 -16.88 0.52
C LYS A 52 -12.70 -16.88 1.70
N LYS A 53 -12.01 -17.99 1.93
CA LYS A 53 -11.02 -18.09 3.02
C LYS A 53 -9.83 -17.16 2.77
N GLY A 54 -9.36 -17.04 1.51
CA GLY A 54 -8.32 -16.10 1.13
C GLY A 54 -8.75 -14.66 1.37
N LEU A 55 -10.01 -14.32 1.10
CA LEU A 55 -10.57 -13.00 1.38
C LEU A 55 -10.62 -12.71 2.89
N GLU A 56 -11.00 -13.68 3.72
CA GLU A 56 -11.00 -13.54 5.18
C GLU A 56 -9.60 -13.26 5.72
N ILE A 57 -8.58 -13.97 5.22
CA ILE A 57 -7.16 -13.74 5.57
C ILE A 57 -6.73 -12.32 5.18
N LEU A 58 -7.05 -11.87 3.97
CA LEU A 58 -6.65 -10.54 3.48
C LEU A 58 -7.39 -9.39 4.18
N ARG A 59 -8.51 -9.65 4.83
CA ARG A 59 -9.23 -8.67 5.66
C ARG A 59 -8.59 -8.43 7.02
N ASP A 60 -7.77 -9.35 7.50
CA ASP A 60 -7.11 -9.21 8.79
C ASP A 60 -6.04 -8.09 8.70
N PRO A 61 -6.17 -7.00 9.50
CA PRO A 61 -5.19 -5.93 9.50
C PRO A 61 -3.82 -6.35 10.04
N GLN A 62 -3.73 -7.50 10.72
CA GLN A 62 -2.49 -8.09 11.23
C GLN A 62 -1.81 -9.03 10.24
N TYR A 63 -2.48 -9.35 9.12
CA TYR A 63 -1.87 -10.21 8.10
C TYR A 63 -0.61 -9.57 7.51
N GLU A 64 0.41 -10.38 7.24
CA GLU A 64 1.75 -9.90 6.83
C GLU A 64 1.76 -8.92 5.63
N LEU A 65 0.79 -9.05 4.70
CA LEU A 65 0.66 -8.15 3.56
C LEU A 65 -0.07 -6.83 3.87
N ASN A 66 -0.58 -6.68 5.11
CA ASN A 66 -1.30 -5.49 5.56
C ASN A 66 -0.48 -4.64 6.53
N THR A 67 0.80 -4.96 6.73
CA THR A 67 1.67 -4.24 7.63
C THR A 67 2.17 -2.92 7.03
N GLY A 68 2.30 -1.89 7.88
CA GLY A 68 2.84 -0.59 7.46
C GLY A 68 1.92 0.20 6.52
N ASP A 69 2.54 0.97 5.64
CA ASP A 69 1.86 1.90 4.74
C ASP A 69 1.34 1.23 3.45
N ALA A 70 1.94 0.08 3.05
CA ALA A 70 1.60 -0.68 1.85
C ALA A 70 0.67 -1.87 2.17
N TYR A 71 -0.55 -1.57 2.54
CA TYR A 71 -1.59 -2.57 2.82
C TYR A 71 -2.39 -2.95 1.58
N ILE A 72 -2.91 -4.18 1.58
CA ILE A 72 -3.79 -4.70 0.53
C ILE A 72 -5.20 -4.14 0.71
N PHE A 73 -5.82 -3.68 -0.38
CA PHE A 73 -7.25 -3.43 -0.44
C PHE A 73 -7.84 -4.10 -1.69
N ILE A 74 -9.10 -4.49 -1.61
CA ILE A 74 -9.75 -5.34 -2.62
C ILE A 74 -11.05 -4.68 -3.07
N ILE A 75 -11.26 -4.66 -4.36
CA ILE A 75 -12.43 -4.08 -5.01
C ILE A 75 -13.10 -5.14 -5.87
N ASP A 76 -14.41 -5.11 -5.89
CA ASP A 76 -15.24 -5.76 -6.89
C ASP A 76 -15.54 -4.76 -7.99
N VAL A 77 -14.94 -4.94 -9.16
CA VAL A 77 -15.11 -3.98 -10.26
C VAL A 77 -16.43 -4.15 -10.99
N GLU A 78 -17.05 -5.32 -10.95
CA GLU A 78 -18.37 -5.56 -11.57
C GLU A 78 -19.47 -4.84 -10.79
N GLU A 79 -19.46 -4.97 -9.45
CA GLU A 79 -20.42 -4.30 -8.57
C GLU A 79 -19.97 -2.89 -8.14
N SER A 80 -18.76 -2.49 -8.51
CA SER A 80 -18.14 -1.22 -8.09
C SER A 80 -18.05 -1.07 -6.56
N LEU A 81 -17.81 -2.15 -5.82
CA LEU A 81 -17.79 -2.15 -4.36
C LEU A 81 -16.38 -2.28 -3.78
N VAL A 82 -16.13 -1.58 -2.67
CA VAL A 82 -14.97 -1.85 -1.82
C VAL A 82 -15.25 -3.12 -1.02
N VAL A 83 -14.56 -4.21 -1.34
CA VAL A 83 -14.75 -5.52 -0.70
C VAL A 83 -13.98 -5.61 0.61
N SER A 84 -12.78 -5.03 0.65
CA SER A 84 -11.92 -5.03 1.82
C SER A 84 -10.95 -3.87 1.79
N ASN A 85 -10.92 -3.09 2.88
CA ASN A 85 -9.86 -2.15 3.18
C ASN A 85 -9.53 -2.26 4.67
N PRO A 86 -8.47 -3.00 5.07
CA PRO A 86 -8.19 -3.27 6.48
C PRO A 86 -7.74 -2.04 7.27
N ARG A 87 -7.29 -0.97 6.59
CA ARG A 87 -6.84 0.28 7.22
C ARG A 87 -7.92 1.37 7.27
N PHE A 88 -8.94 1.23 6.43
CA PHE A 88 -10.10 2.13 6.34
C PHE A 88 -11.38 1.30 6.23
N PRO A 89 -11.71 0.52 7.26
CA PRO A 89 -12.81 -0.45 7.23
C PRO A 89 -14.19 0.21 7.04
N GLU A 90 -14.34 1.49 7.37
CA GLU A 90 -15.54 2.29 7.14
C GLU A 90 -15.87 2.47 5.64
N ARG A 91 -14.91 2.19 4.75
CA ARG A 91 -15.11 2.22 3.29
C ARG A 91 -15.68 0.93 2.74
N ASN A 92 -15.63 -0.17 3.50
CA ASN A 92 -16.10 -1.47 3.04
C ASN A 92 -17.61 -1.44 2.73
N GLY A 93 -18.01 -2.00 1.59
CA GLY A 93 -19.37 -1.99 1.09
C GLY A 93 -19.78 -0.71 0.37
N GLY A 94 -18.94 0.33 0.38
CA GLY A 94 -19.19 1.57 -0.36
C GLY A 94 -18.93 1.43 -1.85
N ASN A 95 -19.64 2.24 -2.65
CA ASN A 95 -19.43 2.32 -4.09
C ASN A 95 -18.11 3.05 -4.39
N ILE A 96 -17.13 2.32 -4.91
CA ILE A 96 -15.78 2.87 -5.16
C ILE A 96 -15.79 4.03 -6.17
N ARG A 97 -16.71 4.04 -7.15
CA ARG A 97 -16.79 5.11 -8.15
C ARG A 97 -17.26 6.45 -7.57
N GLU A 98 -17.95 6.42 -6.44
CA GLU A 98 -18.41 7.62 -5.73
C GLU A 98 -17.35 8.17 -4.76
N HIS A 99 -16.29 7.39 -4.49
CA HIS A 99 -15.25 7.80 -3.55
C HIS A 99 -14.39 8.91 -4.15
N LEU A 100 -14.26 9.98 -3.37
CA LEU A 100 -13.31 11.06 -3.61
C LEU A 100 -12.03 10.82 -2.81
N ASP A 101 -10.91 11.23 -3.36
CA ASP A 101 -9.68 11.37 -2.63
C ASP A 101 -9.66 12.67 -1.80
N TRP A 102 -8.61 12.92 -1.04
CA TRP A 102 -8.48 14.15 -0.23
C TRP A 102 -8.33 15.44 -1.05
N ALA A 103 -8.05 15.35 -2.35
CA ALA A 103 -8.03 16.48 -3.28
C ALA A 103 -9.36 16.68 -4.03
N GLY A 104 -10.38 15.85 -3.78
CA GLY A 104 -11.68 15.90 -4.44
C GLY A 104 -11.72 15.18 -5.80
N LYS A 105 -10.72 14.39 -6.16
CA LYS A 105 -10.68 13.58 -7.38
C LYS A 105 -11.48 12.30 -7.20
N HIS A 106 -12.29 11.90 -8.19
CA HIS A 106 -12.95 10.60 -8.27
C HIS A 106 -11.95 9.49 -8.65
N TYR A 107 -11.03 9.16 -7.74
CA TYR A 107 -9.97 8.17 -7.98
C TYR A 107 -10.51 6.77 -8.24
N GLY A 108 -11.69 6.45 -7.69
CA GLY A 108 -12.32 5.14 -7.87
C GLY A 108 -12.77 4.86 -9.29
N ILE A 109 -13.12 5.90 -10.06
CA ILE A 109 -13.44 5.77 -11.50
C ILE A 109 -12.17 5.36 -12.25
N GLU A 110 -11.07 6.10 -12.07
CA GLU A 110 -9.79 5.78 -12.69
C GLU A 110 -9.29 4.39 -12.31
N LEU A 111 -9.46 4.01 -11.04
CA LEU A 111 -9.08 2.68 -10.54
C LEU A 111 -9.82 1.56 -11.27
N CYS A 112 -11.16 1.68 -11.40
CA CYS A 112 -11.95 0.72 -12.16
C CYS A 112 -11.55 0.66 -13.63
N ASP A 113 -11.30 1.82 -14.24
CA ASP A 113 -10.88 1.90 -15.64
C ASP A 113 -9.52 1.25 -15.89
N VAL A 114 -8.56 1.45 -14.98
CA VAL A 114 -7.25 0.78 -15.04
C VAL A 114 -7.39 -0.72 -14.82
N ALA A 115 -8.23 -1.16 -13.88
CA ALA A 115 -8.50 -2.57 -13.65
C ALA A 115 -9.09 -3.25 -14.91
N MET A 116 -10.05 -2.61 -15.58
CA MET A 116 -10.67 -3.12 -16.83
C MET A 116 -9.68 -3.20 -18.00
N ARG A 117 -8.61 -2.39 -17.99
CA ARG A 117 -7.53 -2.43 -18.99
C ARG A 117 -6.41 -3.40 -18.67
N GLY A 118 -6.54 -4.23 -17.63
CA GLY A 118 -5.55 -5.24 -17.26
C GLY A 118 -4.62 -4.83 -16.11
N GLY A 119 -4.89 -3.72 -15.46
CA GLY A 119 -4.14 -3.23 -14.30
C GLY A 119 -3.10 -2.16 -14.65
N GLY A 120 -2.36 -1.72 -13.64
CA GLY A 120 -1.36 -0.66 -13.76
C GLY A 120 -1.26 0.17 -12.49
N TRP A 121 -0.52 1.28 -12.57
CA TRP A 121 -0.36 2.22 -11.48
C TRP A 121 -1.23 3.44 -11.66
N ILE A 122 -1.84 3.90 -10.56
CA ILE A 122 -2.57 5.18 -10.47
C ILE A 122 -2.06 5.98 -9.29
N GLU A 123 -2.37 7.27 -9.26
CA GLU A 123 -2.07 8.14 -8.13
C GLU A 123 -3.32 8.89 -7.65
N PHE A 124 -3.37 9.11 -6.36
CA PHE A 124 -4.41 9.89 -5.69
C PHE A 124 -3.91 10.38 -4.33
N VAL A 125 -4.61 11.35 -3.76
CA VAL A 125 -4.26 11.92 -2.45
C VAL A 125 -4.98 11.15 -1.35
N TRP A 126 -4.21 10.49 -0.45
CA TRP A 126 -4.76 9.64 0.59
C TRP A 126 -3.97 9.77 1.90
N PRO A 127 -4.62 9.69 3.08
CA PRO A 127 -3.88 9.73 4.33
C PRO A 127 -3.10 8.44 4.56
N LYS A 128 -1.94 8.57 5.20
CA LYS A 128 -1.24 7.39 5.73
C LYS A 128 -2.06 6.76 6.85
N PRO A 129 -1.98 5.44 7.06
CA PRO A 129 -2.63 4.80 8.20
C PRO A 129 -2.30 5.51 9.52
N GLY A 130 -3.35 5.87 10.27
CA GLY A 130 -3.22 6.58 11.55
C GLY A 130 -3.01 8.10 11.45
N THR A 131 -3.09 8.68 10.25
CA THR A 131 -3.04 10.13 10.03
C THR A 131 -4.32 10.65 9.37
N THR A 132 -4.50 11.98 9.36
CA THR A 132 -5.64 12.64 8.71
C THR A 132 -5.22 13.52 7.53
N GLU A 133 -3.91 13.73 7.35
CA GLU A 133 -3.37 14.55 6.28
C GLU A 133 -3.27 13.74 4.97
N GLY A 134 -3.85 14.27 3.90
CA GLY A 134 -3.77 13.68 2.57
C GLY A 134 -2.39 13.92 1.95
N VAL A 135 -1.75 12.85 1.53
CA VAL A 135 -0.45 12.88 0.82
C VAL A 135 -0.55 12.04 -0.44
N ARG A 136 0.33 12.26 -1.41
CA ARG A 136 0.35 11.50 -2.66
C ARG A 136 0.55 10.02 -2.37
N LYS A 137 -0.39 9.19 -2.81
CA LYS A 137 -0.32 7.73 -2.79
C LYS A 137 -0.31 7.21 -4.22
N ILE A 138 0.64 6.32 -4.52
CA ILE A 138 0.73 5.62 -5.80
C ILE A 138 0.34 4.17 -5.54
N SER A 139 -0.67 3.67 -6.25
CA SER A 139 -1.21 2.31 -6.03
C SER A 139 -1.13 1.46 -7.29
N TYR A 140 -0.66 0.22 -7.13
CA TYR A 140 -0.69 -0.80 -8.15
C TYR A 140 -2.02 -1.52 -8.12
N ILE A 141 -2.67 -1.61 -9.28
CA ILE A 141 -4.00 -2.15 -9.50
C ILE A 141 -3.84 -3.43 -10.30
N TYR A 142 -4.32 -4.56 -9.78
CA TYR A 142 -4.17 -5.85 -10.44
C TYR A 142 -5.49 -6.63 -10.42
N PRO A 143 -6.18 -6.73 -11.57
CA PRO A 143 -7.36 -7.57 -11.70
C PRO A 143 -6.97 -9.04 -11.56
N VAL A 144 -7.69 -9.79 -10.74
CA VAL A 144 -7.40 -11.21 -10.51
C VAL A 144 -7.96 -12.03 -11.68
N PRO A 145 -7.13 -12.74 -12.47
CA PRO A 145 -7.61 -13.48 -13.62
C PRO A 145 -8.67 -14.53 -13.24
N GLY A 146 -9.85 -14.44 -13.88
CA GLY A 146 -10.96 -15.36 -13.65
C GLY A 146 -11.84 -15.03 -12.42
N LEU A 147 -11.56 -13.92 -11.74
CA LEU A 147 -12.41 -13.42 -10.64
C LEU A 147 -12.84 -11.98 -10.93
N ARG A 148 -13.98 -11.58 -10.33
CA ARG A 148 -14.48 -10.20 -10.38
C ARG A 148 -13.68 -9.23 -9.48
N TYR A 149 -12.70 -9.73 -8.73
CA TYR A 149 -11.93 -8.97 -7.77
C TYR A 149 -10.68 -8.34 -8.40
N THR A 150 -10.37 -7.16 -7.92
CA THR A 150 -9.13 -6.43 -8.18
C THR A 150 -8.42 -6.23 -6.86
N VAL A 151 -7.16 -6.65 -6.81
CA VAL A 151 -6.28 -6.47 -5.64
C VAL A 151 -5.41 -5.26 -5.87
N CYS A 152 -5.29 -4.43 -4.85
CA CYS A 152 -4.57 -3.19 -4.90
C CYS A 152 -3.69 -3.02 -3.66
N ALA A 153 -2.55 -2.37 -3.83
CA ALA A 153 -1.73 -1.84 -2.74
C ALA A 153 -0.93 -0.63 -3.23
N GLY A 154 -0.49 0.22 -2.32
CA GLY A 154 0.24 1.42 -2.73
C GLY A 154 1.29 1.86 -1.72
N ILE A 155 2.12 2.78 -2.17
CA ILE A 155 3.15 3.48 -1.41
C ILE A 155 2.89 4.98 -1.43
N TYR A 156 3.50 5.68 -0.49
CA TYR A 156 3.44 7.14 -0.42
C TYR A 156 4.80 7.67 -0.88
N ASP A 157 4.82 8.29 -2.06
CA ASP A 157 6.03 8.80 -2.69
C ASP A 157 5.71 10.00 -3.60
N ASP A 158 6.49 11.07 -3.49
CA ASP A 158 6.27 12.31 -4.23
C ASP A 158 7.11 12.41 -5.51
N THR A 159 8.03 11.47 -5.74
CA THR A 159 9.05 11.56 -6.78
C THR A 159 8.87 10.58 -7.93
N MET A 160 8.28 9.41 -7.68
CA MET A 160 8.15 8.35 -8.68
C MET A 160 7.17 8.73 -9.80
N SER A 161 7.57 8.47 -11.04
CA SER A 161 6.73 8.65 -12.22
C SER A 161 5.84 7.43 -12.48
N LEU A 162 4.55 7.63 -12.77
CA LEU A 162 3.63 6.55 -13.16
C LEU A 162 4.08 5.80 -14.41
N ASP A 163 4.64 6.51 -15.40
CA ASP A 163 5.13 5.89 -16.63
C ASP A 163 6.32 4.95 -16.36
N GLU A 164 7.21 5.34 -15.47
CA GLU A 164 8.33 4.50 -15.05
C GLU A 164 7.84 3.26 -14.31
N LEU A 165 6.92 3.43 -13.37
CA LEU A 165 6.32 2.34 -12.59
C LEU A 165 5.57 1.35 -13.48
N ASN A 166 4.80 1.82 -14.46
CA ASN A 166 4.10 0.97 -15.41
C ASN A 166 5.09 0.16 -16.26
N ARG A 167 6.14 0.79 -16.79
CA ARG A 167 7.21 0.08 -17.53
C ARG A 167 7.88 -1.00 -16.67
N MET A 168 8.23 -0.68 -15.42
CA MET A 168 8.88 -1.62 -14.49
C MET A 168 7.99 -2.82 -14.14
N SER A 169 6.68 -2.64 -14.14
CA SER A 169 5.70 -3.67 -13.77
C SER A 169 5.29 -4.56 -14.94
N GLY A 170 5.82 -4.30 -16.16
CA GLY A 170 5.47 -5.02 -17.37
C GLY A 170 4.05 -4.73 -17.87
N VAL A 171 3.47 -3.61 -17.43
CA VAL A 171 2.18 -3.13 -17.91
C VAL A 171 2.44 -2.36 -19.21
N SER A 172 1.90 -2.85 -20.32
CA SER A 172 1.95 -2.13 -21.59
C SER A 172 1.13 -0.85 -21.47
N VAL A 173 1.77 0.30 -21.60
CA VAL A 173 1.12 1.62 -21.68
C VAL A 173 0.60 1.82 -23.11
N GLU A 174 0.01 0.80 -23.73
CA GLU A 174 -0.73 1.00 -24.96
C GLU A 174 -2.05 1.67 -24.64
N SER A 175 -2.18 2.92 -25.11
CA SER A 175 -3.47 3.59 -25.14
C SER A 175 -4.50 2.66 -25.77
N PRO A 176 -5.67 2.44 -25.16
CA PRO A 176 -6.66 1.55 -25.73
C PRO A 176 -7.04 2.09 -27.10
N LYS A 177 -6.78 1.32 -28.15
CA LYS A 177 -7.54 1.45 -29.40
C LYS A 177 -8.98 1.19 -28.97
N VAL A 178 -9.79 2.25 -28.95
CA VAL A 178 -11.23 2.16 -28.70
C VAL A 178 -11.81 1.28 -29.79
N ALA A 179 -11.89 -0.03 -29.52
CA ALA A 179 -12.72 -0.92 -30.31
C ALA A 179 -14.16 -0.64 -29.89
N VAL A 180 -14.78 0.30 -30.56
CA VAL A 180 -16.23 0.50 -30.52
C VAL A 180 -16.88 -0.76 -31.10
N LEU A 181 -17.26 -1.69 -30.23
CA LEU A 181 -18.10 -2.84 -30.54
C LEU A 181 -19.32 -2.80 -29.61
N PHE A 182 -20.14 -1.78 -29.78
CA PHE A 182 -21.55 -1.85 -29.44
C PHE A 182 -22.35 -1.99 -30.73
N GLU A 183 -22.44 -3.18 -31.27
CA GLU A 183 -23.56 -3.52 -32.16
C GLU A 183 -24.83 -3.61 -31.30
N VAL A 184 -25.58 -2.53 -31.28
CA VAL A 184 -26.96 -2.53 -30.79
C VAL A 184 -27.78 -3.30 -31.80
N LYS A 185 -28.14 -4.57 -31.53
CA LYS A 185 -29.14 -5.31 -32.30
C LYS A 185 -30.50 -4.63 -32.07
N PRO A 186 -31.21 -4.21 -33.12
CA PRO A 186 -32.58 -3.70 -32.98
C PRO A 186 -33.50 -4.83 -32.50
N LYS A 187 -34.29 -4.53 -31.48
CA LYS A 187 -35.41 -5.40 -31.08
C LYS A 187 -36.46 -5.32 -32.18
N THR A 188 -36.72 -6.45 -32.82
CA THR A 188 -37.95 -6.72 -33.63
C THR A 188 -39.07 -7.16 -32.69
#